data_749f51322d55faaa289cccecda68c41b
#
_entry.id   749f51322d55faaa289cccecda68c41b
#
_cell.length_a   1.000
_cell.length_b   1.000
_cell.length_c   1.000
_cell.angle_alpha   90.00
_cell.angle_beta   90.00
_cell.angle_gamma   90.00
#
_symmetry.space_group_name_H-M   'P 1'
#
loop_
_entity.id
_entity.type
_entity.pdbx_description
1 polymer ?
#
loop_
_entity_poly.entity_id
_entity_poly.type
_entity_poly.pdbx_seq_one_letter_code
_entity_poly.pdbx_strand_id
1 'polypeptide(L)'
;LCQAAGAAADSAAPEELVVVGEPLAVAGVAPVARAPGLHAANTLYSHGDPTPQEQLMLELVNRARANPAAEAARLGLDLNEGLPPGTISPDPKPPLAFHPLLIAAARAHSDWMLAHDIFSHDGVDGSNPGDRMSAAGYVFSGSWAWGENIAWKGTTGSPNLNQFTVDEHEGLFRSPGHRENLMNADFDEVGIGVRSGVFTVTNDTTGLTVNYNAVMTTQNFARSASTPGPLVLGVVYRDADGDGFYTPGEGLAGVTVQPAAGNYYAVTSTSGGFAFPASATAGSLTVTFSGPGLAVPVSRSVTLSPVNVKVDLNLAQDVPLTFVPGSFGLTASKQFRFDLAGPVGARARVEFSSDLGTWQTLGTYTLNGGKVTVTDPQSLQARRSYRAVLVP
;
A
#
# COMPACT_ATOMS: atom_id res chain seq x y z
N LEU A 1 28.20 -10.09 16.10
CA LEU A 1 28.15 -8.85 15.27
C LEU A 1 27.57 -9.21 13.93
N CYS A 2 26.30 -8.85 13.68
CA CYS A 2 25.69 -8.84 12.37
C CYS A 2 26.07 -7.55 11.66
N GLN A 3 26.82 -7.65 10.57
CA GLN A 3 26.96 -6.54 9.61
C GLN A 3 26.12 -6.89 8.39
N ALA A 4 25.04 -6.14 8.18
CA ALA A 4 24.33 -6.09 6.92
C ALA A 4 25.04 -5.10 6.02
N ALA A 5 25.64 -5.56 4.93
CA ALA A 5 26.13 -4.71 3.85
C ALA A 5 24.99 -4.47 2.88
N GLY A 6 24.49 -3.24 2.81
CA GLY A 6 23.59 -2.79 1.76
C GLY A 6 24.38 -2.56 0.48
N ALA A 7 24.00 -3.26 -0.61
CA ALA A 7 24.46 -2.98 -1.95
C ALA A 7 23.32 -2.39 -2.78
N ALA A 8 23.65 -1.35 -3.54
CA ALA A 8 22.76 -0.69 -4.48
C ALA A 8 22.32 -1.64 -5.60
N ALA A 9 21.09 -1.45 -6.07
CA ALA A 9 20.49 -2.23 -7.13
C ALA A 9 21.29 -2.15 -8.42
N ASP A 10 21.79 -3.31 -8.87
CA ASP A 10 21.96 -3.62 -10.28
C ASP A 10 21.91 -5.14 -10.47
N SER A 11 21.05 -5.60 -11.41
CA SER A 11 20.84 -6.97 -11.90
C SER A 11 20.79 -8.10 -10.86
N ALA A 12 19.60 -8.62 -10.66
CA ALA A 12 19.18 -9.79 -9.88
C ALA A 12 20.25 -10.87 -9.62
N ALA A 13 21.04 -10.68 -8.57
CA ALA A 13 21.70 -11.75 -7.88
C ALA A 13 20.87 -12.11 -6.62
N PRO A 14 20.72 -13.38 -6.26
CA PRO A 14 19.95 -13.79 -5.09
C PRO A 14 20.57 -13.19 -3.83
N GLU A 15 19.75 -12.54 -2.97
CA GLU A 15 20.19 -12.04 -1.66
C GLU A 15 20.70 -13.21 -0.82
N GLU A 16 21.94 -13.09 -0.36
CA GLU A 16 22.63 -14.10 0.43
C GLU A 16 22.76 -13.64 1.89
N LEU A 17 22.17 -14.40 2.83
CA LEU A 17 22.27 -14.16 4.27
C LEU A 17 23.20 -15.19 4.91
N VAL A 18 24.29 -14.72 5.55
CA VAL A 18 25.26 -15.57 6.23
C VAL A 18 25.16 -15.38 7.74
N VAL A 19 24.93 -16.47 8.49
CA VAL A 19 24.97 -16.49 9.95
C VAL A 19 26.11 -17.39 10.41
N VAL A 20 27.04 -16.83 11.18
CA VAL A 20 28.16 -17.56 11.79
C VAL A 20 27.80 -17.83 13.26
N GLY A 21 27.58 -19.09 13.62
CA GLY A 21 27.39 -19.51 15.01
C GLY A 21 28.73 -19.76 15.71
N GLU A 22 28.97 -19.10 16.84
CA GLU A 22 30.07 -19.46 17.74
C GLU A 22 29.68 -20.65 18.62
N PRO A 23 30.65 -21.46 19.08
CA PRO A 23 30.35 -22.57 20.01
C PRO A 23 29.80 -22.01 21.32
N LEU A 24 28.62 -22.49 21.71
CA LEU A 24 27.95 -22.13 22.97
C LEU A 24 28.84 -22.52 24.17
N ALA A 25 29.54 -21.56 24.73
CA ALA A 25 29.89 -21.60 26.16
C ALA A 25 28.63 -21.18 26.93
N VAL A 26 28.16 -22.05 27.80
CA VAL A 26 27.04 -21.74 28.70
C VAL A 26 27.54 -20.76 29.76
N ALA A 27 27.42 -19.46 29.49
CA ALA A 27 27.53 -18.40 30.48
C ALA A 27 26.14 -17.75 30.59
N GLY A 28 25.76 -17.44 31.84
CA GLY A 28 24.41 -17.06 32.24
C GLY A 28 23.70 -16.09 31.31
N VAL A 29 22.41 -16.31 31.16
CA VAL A 29 21.47 -15.51 30.36
C VAL A 29 21.53 -14.07 30.84
N ALA A 30 22.24 -13.21 30.07
CA ALA A 30 22.05 -11.77 30.19
C ALA A 30 20.60 -11.46 29.73
N PRO A 31 19.88 -10.56 30.40
CA PRO A 31 18.53 -10.23 30.01
C PRO A 31 18.58 -9.71 28.57
N VAL A 32 17.78 -10.34 27.70
CA VAL A 32 17.53 -9.88 26.33
C VAL A 32 17.16 -8.41 26.43
N ALA A 33 17.95 -7.54 25.82
CA ALA A 33 17.61 -6.14 25.69
C ALA A 33 16.22 -6.09 25.07
N ARG A 34 15.24 -5.66 25.86
CA ARG A 34 13.87 -5.45 25.43
C ARG A 34 13.96 -4.52 24.22
N ALA A 35 13.39 -4.91 23.11
CA ALA A 35 13.22 -4.03 21.95
C ALA A 35 12.79 -2.65 22.47
N PRO A 36 13.33 -1.53 21.92
CA PRO A 36 13.00 -0.20 22.40
C PRO A 36 11.50 -0.11 22.58
N GLY A 37 11.06 0.19 23.80
CA GLY A 37 9.65 0.06 24.19
C GLY A 37 8.80 0.84 23.20
N LEU A 38 7.78 0.19 22.65
CA LEU A 38 6.68 0.86 21.97
C LEU A 38 6.30 2.05 22.83
N HIS A 39 6.42 3.26 22.31
CA HIS A 39 6.03 4.47 23.01
C HIS A 39 4.55 4.33 23.35
N ALA A 40 4.25 4.24 24.64
CA ALA A 40 2.93 3.92 25.17
C ALA A 40 2.00 5.14 25.09
N ALA A 41 1.73 5.70 23.93
CA ALA A 41 0.72 6.74 23.75
C ALA A 41 0.50 7.14 22.27
N ASN A 42 0.72 6.28 21.29
CA ASN A 42 0.36 6.62 19.92
C ASN A 42 -1.14 6.42 19.74
N THR A 43 -1.80 7.43 19.22
CA THR A 43 -3.22 7.38 18.88
C THR A 43 -3.41 6.70 17.53
N LEU A 44 -4.35 5.78 17.44
CA LEU A 44 -4.74 5.19 16.17
C LEU A 44 -5.32 6.29 15.27
N TYR A 45 -4.73 6.48 14.10
CA TYR A 45 -5.27 7.34 13.06
C TYR A 45 -6.08 6.50 12.07
N SER A 46 -7.29 6.95 11.76
CA SER A 46 -8.15 6.29 10.79
C SER A 46 -8.21 7.12 9.51
N HIS A 47 -7.82 6.51 8.39
CA HIS A 47 -7.99 7.05 7.05
C HIS A 47 -9.31 6.58 6.39
N GLY A 48 -10.16 5.91 7.16
CA GLY A 48 -11.38 5.25 6.70
C GLY A 48 -11.15 3.75 6.43
N ASP A 49 -12.17 3.11 5.83
CA ASP A 49 -12.11 1.73 5.37
C ASP A 49 -12.54 1.68 3.90
N PRO A 50 -11.63 2.02 2.96
CA PRO A 50 -11.92 1.98 1.53
C PRO A 50 -12.16 0.53 1.08
N THR A 51 -13.10 0.36 0.13
CA THR A 51 -13.27 -0.92 -0.57
C THR A 51 -12.04 -1.24 -1.41
N PRO A 52 -11.85 -2.51 -1.83
CA PRO A 52 -10.74 -2.87 -2.71
C PRO A 52 -10.70 -2.05 -4.01
N GLN A 53 -11.86 -1.70 -4.59
CA GLN A 53 -11.95 -0.89 -5.80
C GLN A 53 -11.63 0.59 -5.53
N GLU A 54 -12.05 1.14 -4.39
CA GLU A 54 -11.67 2.49 -3.98
C GLU A 54 -10.16 2.60 -3.73
N GLN A 55 -9.55 1.57 -3.10
CA GLN A 55 -8.11 1.50 -2.94
C GLN A 55 -7.41 1.41 -4.30
N LEU A 56 -7.88 0.55 -5.23
CA LEU A 56 -7.34 0.46 -6.57
C LEU A 56 -7.37 1.83 -7.27
N MET A 57 -8.50 2.53 -7.19
CA MET A 57 -8.63 3.87 -7.79
C MET A 57 -7.60 4.85 -7.20
N LEU A 58 -7.37 4.83 -5.86
CA LEU A 58 -6.34 5.65 -5.23
C LEU A 58 -4.93 5.28 -5.71
N GLU A 59 -4.62 3.99 -5.83
CA GLU A 59 -3.31 3.54 -6.31
C GLU A 59 -3.06 4.00 -7.75
N LEU A 60 -4.07 3.92 -8.63
CA LEU A 60 -4.00 4.41 -10.01
C LEU A 60 -3.78 5.93 -10.06
N VAL A 61 -4.50 6.70 -9.25
CA VAL A 61 -4.32 8.15 -9.11
C VAL A 61 -2.92 8.48 -8.62
N ASN A 62 -2.44 7.81 -7.57
CA ASN A 62 -1.12 8.06 -7.00
C ASN A 62 0.01 7.59 -7.94
N ARG A 63 -0.18 6.54 -8.74
CA ARG A 63 0.74 6.17 -9.82
C ARG A 63 0.86 7.27 -10.87
N ALA A 64 -0.27 7.80 -11.32
CA ALA A 64 -0.31 8.91 -12.27
C ALA A 64 0.37 10.17 -11.69
N ARG A 65 0.13 10.49 -10.42
CA ARG A 65 0.74 11.63 -9.71
C ARG A 65 2.24 11.46 -9.52
N ALA A 66 2.72 10.25 -9.27
CA ALA A 66 4.14 9.96 -9.11
C ALA A 66 4.93 10.15 -10.43
N ASN A 67 4.31 9.90 -11.58
CA ASN A 67 4.94 10.12 -12.90
C ASN A 67 3.89 10.46 -13.97
N PRO A 68 3.46 11.75 -14.02
CA PRO A 68 2.41 12.18 -14.94
C PRO A 68 2.73 11.91 -16.42
N ALA A 69 3.99 12.08 -16.81
CA ALA A 69 4.43 11.83 -18.18
C ALA A 69 4.36 10.36 -18.57
N ALA A 70 4.73 9.45 -17.67
CA ALA A 70 4.62 8.01 -17.91
C ALA A 70 3.16 7.56 -18.02
N GLU A 71 2.26 8.09 -17.19
CA GLU A 71 0.84 7.79 -17.30
C GLU A 71 0.23 8.28 -18.60
N ALA A 72 0.57 9.51 -19.03
CA ALA A 72 0.16 10.03 -20.33
C ALA A 72 0.66 9.16 -21.49
N ALA A 73 1.96 8.79 -21.46
CA ALA A 73 2.56 7.91 -22.47
C ALA A 73 1.90 6.51 -22.49
N ARG A 74 1.60 5.92 -21.31
CA ARG A 74 0.89 4.65 -21.19
C ARG A 74 -0.47 4.70 -21.90
N LEU A 75 -1.15 5.83 -21.83
CA LEU A 75 -2.46 6.05 -22.44
C LEU A 75 -2.36 6.58 -23.89
N GLY A 76 -1.17 6.82 -24.40
CA GLY A 76 -0.96 7.28 -25.78
C GLY A 76 -1.43 8.71 -26.04
N LEU A 77 -1.31 9.61 -25.05
CA LEU A 77 -1.69 11.01 -25.18
C LEU A 77 -0.56 11.95 -24.71
N ASP A 78 -0.64 13.22 -25.14
CA ASP A 78 0.18 14.28 -24.54
C ASP A 78 -0.38 14.69 -23.18
N LEU A 79 0.50 14.94 -22.18
CA LEU A 79 0.08 15.30 -20.83
C LEU A 79 -0.82 16.55 -20.80
N ASN A 80 -0.61 17.50 -21.71
CA ASN A 80 -1.41 18.71 -21.86
C ASN A 80 -2.40 18.65 -23.05
N GLU A 81 -2.68 17.45 -23.60
CA GLU A 81 -3.66 17.31 -24.68
C GLU A 81 -5.02 17.87 -24.25
N GLY A 82 -5.55 18.80 -25.06
CA GLY A 82 -6.80 19.53 -24.77
C GLY A 82 -6.70 20.62 -23.70
N LEU A 83 -5.50 20.91 -23.20
CA LEU A 83 -5.19 22.00 -22.25
C LEU A 83 -4.18 22.99 -22.86
N PRO A 84 -4.09 24.23 -22.36
CA PRO A 84 -2.99 25.13 -22.72
C PRO A 84 -1.63 24.48 -22.41
N PRO A 85 -0.60 24.70 -23.24
CA PRO A 85 0.73 24.14 -22.99
C PRO A 85 1.27 24.53 -21.60
N GLY A 86 1.73 23.53 -20.83
CA GLY A 86 2.31 23.73 -19.50
C GLY A 86 1.30 23.89 -18.35
N THR A 87 0.01 23.67 -18.59
CA THR A 87 -1.02 23.64 -17.52
C THR A 87 -0.67 22.57 -16.49
N ILE A 88 -0.30 21.37 -16.94
CA ILE A 88 0.16 20.29 -16.09
C ILE A 88 1.67 20.12 -16.29
N SER A 89 2.45 20.34 -15.21
CA SER A 89 3.89 20.04 -15.20
C SER A 89 4.11 18.52 -15.22
N PRO A 90 5.14 18.02 -15.93
CA PRO A 90 5.51 16.60 -15.90
C PRO A 90 6.16 16.16 -14.57
N ASP A 91 6.48 17.11 -13.68
CA ASP A 91 7.09 16.78 -12.39
C ASP A 91 6.16 15.93 -11.51
N PRO A 92 6.71 15.06 -10.67
CA PRO A 92 5.93 14.30 -9.70
C PRO A 92 5.06 15.19 -8.81
N LYS A 93 3.84 14.75 -8.54
CA LYS A 93 2.92 15.39 -7.58
C LYS A 93 2.92 14.59 -6.27
N PRO A 94 2.74 15.26 -5.12
CA PRO A 94 2.56 14.56 -3.85
C PRO A 94 1.42 13.55 -3.91
N PRO A 95 1.55 12.37 -3.28
CA PRO A 95 0.46 11.42 -3.25
C PRO A 95 -0.71 11.94 -2.43
N LEU A 96 -1.93 11.54 -2.80
CA LEU A 96 -3.15 11.82 -2.07
C LEU A 96 -3.39 10.75 -1.02
N ALA A 97 -3.84 11.15 0.16
CA ALA A 97 -4.26 10.26 1.23
C ALA A 97 -5.78 10.19 1.33
N PHE A 98 -6.32 9.04 1.68
CA PHE A 98 -7.74 8.95 2.02
C PHE A 98 -8.08 9.73 3.28
N HIS A 99 -9.27 10.35 3.25
CA HIS A 99 -9.92 10.94 4.41
C HIS A 99 -11.33 10.36 4.60
N PRO A 100 -11.69 9.84 5.79
CA PRO A 100 -12.94 9.09 5.98
C PRO A 100 -14.20 9.90 5.66
N LEU A 101 -14.23 11.20 5.96
CA LEU A 101 -15.37 12.06 5.68
C LEU A 101 -15.51 12.37 4.18
N LEU A 102 -14.40 12.49 3.45
CA LEU A 102 -14.43 12.63 2.00
C LEU A 102 -14.90 11.34 1.31
N ILE A 103 -14.47 10.16 1.82
CA ILE A 103 -14.99 8.86 1.36
C ILE A 103 -16.50 8.78 1.56
N ALA A 104 -16.99 9.18 2.74
CA ALA A 104 -18.43 9.16 3.03
C ALA A 104 -19.22 10.07 2.08
N ALA A 105 -18.74 11.29 1.81
CA ALA A 105 -19.35 12.22 0.86
C ALA A 105 -19.34 11.67 -0.58
N ALA A 106 -18.22 11.10 -1.02
CA ALA A 106 -18.08 10.52 -2.35
C ALA A 106 -19.01 9.31 -2.56
N ARG A 107 -19.05 8.41 -1.58
CA ARG A 107 -19.98 7.26 -1.60
C ARG A 107 -21.43 7.68 -1.66
N ALA A 108 -21.83 8.63 -0.81
CA ALA A 108 -23.20 9.14 -0.78
C ALA A 108 -23.61 9.76 -2.12
N HIS A 109 -22.69 10.48 -2.79
CA HIS A 109 -22.98 11.07 -4.10
C HIS A 109 -23.08 10.02 -5.21
N SER A 110 -22.18 9.04 -5.25
CA SER A 110 -22.29 7.92 -6.19
C SER A 110 -23.57 7.09 -6.00
N ASP A 111 -23.95 6.81 -4.75
CA ASP A 111 -25.22 6.13 -4.42
C ASP A 111 -26.43 6.97 -4.85
N TRP A 112 -26.39 8.31 -4.65
CA TRP A 112 -27.44 9.22 -5.06
C TRP A 112 -27.62 9.25 -6.60
N MET A 113 -26.51 9.33 -7.36
CA MET A 113 -26.55 9.33 -8.82
C MET A 113 -27.16 8.02 -9.36
N LEU A 114 -26.81 6.87 -8.79
CA LEU A 114 -27.41 5.58 -9.15
C LEU A 114 -28.90 5.50 -8.79
N ALA A 115 -29.27 5.99 -7.60
CA ALA A 115 -30.66 5.90 -7.12
C ALA A 115 -31.65 6.79 -7.90
N HIS A 116 -31.14 7.83 -8.56
CA HIS A 116 -31.98 8.80 -9.27
C HIS A 116 -31.79 8.75 -10.79
N ASP A 117 -30.92 7.89 -11.30
CA ASP A 117 -30.57 7.83 -12.72
C ASP A 117 -30.06 9.20 -13.25
N ILE A 118 -29.28 9.91 -12.42
CA ILE A 118 -28.73 11.25 -12.72
C ILE A 118 -27.22 11.19 -12.66
N PHE A 119 -26.56 11.68 -13.72
CA PHE A 119 -25.11 11.88 -13.75
C PHE A 119 -24.79 13.36 -13.73
N SER A 120 -24.45 13.91 -12.57
CA SER A 120 -24.27 15.36 -12.36
C SER A 120 -23.33 15.64 -11.19
N HIS A 121 -22.61 16.77 -11.26
CA HIS A 121 -21.90 17.33 -10.11
C HIS A 121 -22.83 17.95 -9.05
N ASP A 122 -24.02 18.36 -9.45
CA ASP A 122 -25.05 18.82 -8.52
C ASP A 122 -25.73 17.61 -7.88
N GLY A 123 -25.83 17.63 -6.57
CA GLY A 123 -26.49 16.58 -5.79
C GLY A 123 -27.90 16.97 -5.34
N VAL A 124 -28.35 16.38 -4.22
CA VAL A 124 -29.65 16.69 -3.60
C VAL A 124 -29.79 18.20 -3.40
N ASP A 125 -30.94 18.74 -3.76
CA ASP A 125 -31.31 20.16 -3.59
C ASP A 125 -30.30 21.15 -4.20
N GLY A 126 -29.57 20.73 -5.25
CA GLY A 126 -28.57 21.53 -5.93
C GLY A 126 -27.28 21.72 -5.14
N SER A 127 -27.00 20.84 -4.17
CA SER A 127 -25.75 20.90 -3.39
C SER A 127 -24.53 20.67 -4.27
N ASN A 128 -23.54 21.57 -4.18
CA ASN A 128 -22.25 21.40 -4.84
C ASN A 128 -21.34 20.41 -4.07
N PRO A 129 -20.22 19.96 -4.63
CA PRO A 129 -19.31 19.02 -3.96
C PRO A 129 -18.80 19.50 -2.59
N GLY A 130 -18.45 20.79 -2.46
CA GLY A 130 -18.00 21.38 -1.19
C GLY A 130 -19.07 21.34 -0.11
N ASP A 131 -20.35 21.57 -0.49
CA ASP A 131 -21.49 21.46 0.43
C ASP A 131 -21.64 20.02 0.94
N ARG A 132 -21.52 19.02 0.06
CA ARG A 132 -21.61 17.61 0.42
C ARG A 132 -20.47 17.15 1.32
N MET A 133 -19.23 17.58 1.04
CA MET A 133 -18.06 17.32 1.90
C MET A 133 -18.27 17.93 3.29
N SER A 134 -18.77 19.19 3.35
CA SER A 134 -19.06 19.88 4.62
C SER A 134 -20.20 19.19 5.37
N ALA A 135 -21.25 18.77 4.68
CA ALA A 135 -22.36 18.03 5.27
C ALA A 135 -21.94 16.66 5.83
N ALA A 136 -20.94 16.01 5.22
CA ALA A 136 -20.31 14.81 5.77
C ALA A 136 -19.42 15.08 6.99
N GLY A 137 -19.20 16.36 7.34
CA GLY A 137 -18.41 16.78 8.50
C GLY A 137 -16.97 17.21 8.19
N TYR A 138 -16.56 17.23 6.90
CA TYR A 138 -15.24 17.72 6.54
C TYR A 138 -15.14 19.23 6.78
N VAL A 139 -14.11 19.67 7.50
CA VAL A 139 -13.93 21.06 7.91
C VAL A 139 -12.93 21.76 7.01
N PHE A 140 -13.38 22.71 6.22
CA PHE A 140 -12.52 23.59 5.44
C PHE A 140 -12.00 24.73 6.32
N SER A 141 -10.70 24.81 6.55
CA SER A 141 -10.06 25.83 7.36
C SER A 141 -8.71 26.27 6.81
N GLY A 142 -8.28 27.49 7.15
CA GLY A 142 -7.03 28.06 6.67
C GLY A 142 -7.01 28.23 5.15
N SER A 143 -5.90 27.86 4.52
CA SER A 143 -5.82 27.73 3.06
C SER A 143 -6.41 26.39 2.66
N TRP A 144 -7.54 26.39 2.02
CA TRP A 144 -8.26 25.18 1.58
C TRP A 144 -8.57 25.20 0.09
N ALA A 145 -8.73 24.02 -0.46
CA ALA A 145 -9.19 23.80 -1.82
C ALA A 145 -10.06 22.54 -1.87
N TRP A 146 -10.93 22.44 -2.85
CA TRP A 146 -11.64 21.21 -3.18
C TRP A 146 -11.84 21.08 -4.69
N GLY A 147 -12.09 19.85 -5.13
CA GLY A 147 -12.44 19.51 -6.51
C GLY A 147 -13.21 18.21 -6.54
N GLU A 148 -13.89 17.94 -7.64
CA GLU A 148 -14.61 16.68 -7.85
C GLU A 148 -14.40 16.17 -9.27
N ASN A 149 -14.19 14.86 -9.39
CA ASN A 149 -14.36 14.12 -10.63
C ASN A 149 -15.47 13.09 -10.43
N ILE A 150 -16.29 12.90 -11.46
CA ILE A 150 -17.29 11.84 -11.52
C ILE A 150 -17.10 11.04 -12.80
N ALA A 151 -17.33 9.74 -12.73
CA ALA A 151 -17.31 8.83 -13.86
C ALA A 151 -18.32 7.71 -13.66
N TRP A 152 -18.76 7.12 -14.75
CA TRP A 152 -19.49 5.85 -14.69
C TRP A 152 -19.16 4.99 -15.90
N LYS A 153 -19.25 3.67 -15.70
CA LYS A 153 -19.20 2.68 -16.77
C LYS A 153 -20.24 1.60 -16.53
N GLY A 154 -20.92 1.17 -17.59
CA GLY A 154 -21.99 0.18 -17.49
C GLY A 154 -21.97 -0.84 -18.61
N THR A 155 -22.61 -1.97 -18.35
CA THR A 155 -22.88 -3.06 -19.31
C THR A 155 -24.27 -3.61 -19.09
N THR A 156 -24.88 -4.21 -20.12
CA THR A 156 -26.13 -4.96 -19.97
C THR A 156 -25.90 -6.38 -19.42
N GLY A 157 -24.62 -6.82 -19.33
CA GLY A 157 -24.20 -8.07 -18.72
C GLY A 157 -23.68 -7.89 -17.29
N SER A 158 -22.84 -8.81 -16.81
CA SER A 158 -22.19 -8.71 -15.51
C SER A 158 -20.94 -7.81 -15.59
N PRO A 159 -20.82 -6.77 -14.76
CA PRO A 159 -19.65 -5.88 -14.76
C PRO A 159 -18.44 -6.58 -14.16
N ASN A 160 -17.26 -6.35 -14.72
CA ASN A 160 -16.00 -6.62 -14.06
C ASN A 160 -15.60 -5.34 -13.29
N LEU A 161 -15.84 -5.33 -11.99
CA LEU A 161 -15.65 -4.14 -11.16
C LEU A 161 -14.20 -3.63 -11.18
N ASN A 162 -13.22 -4.53 -11.18
CA ASN A 162 -11.80 -4.14 -11.21
C ASN A 162 -11.47 -3.46 -12.55
N GLN A 163 -11.87 -4.08 -13.66
CA GLN A 163 -11.63 -3.52 -14.99
C GLN A 163 -12.38 -2.20 -15.19
N PHE A 164 -13.63 -2.10 -14.70
CA PHE A 164 -14.39 -0.85 -14.81
C PHE A 164 -13.74 0.29 -14.01
N THR A 165 -13.20 -0.01 -12.83
CA THR A 165 -12.44 0.98 -12.03
C THR A 165 -11.20 1.48 -12.80
N VAL A 166 -10.47 0.58 -13.47
CA VAL A 166 -9.32 0.96 -14.31
C VAL A 166 -9.78 1.81 -15.51
N ASP A 167 -10.83 1.39 -16.19
CA ASP A 167 -11.36 2.10 -17.37
C ASP A 167 -11.88 3.50 -17.01
N GLU A 168 -12.50 3.66 -15.84
CA GLU A 168 -12.94 4.97 -15.33
C GLU A 168 -11.75 5.87 -15.01
N HIS A 169 -10.70 5.36 -14.35
CA HIS A 169 -9.47 6.12 -14.16
C HIS A 169 -8.87 6.59 -15.49
N GLU A 170 -8.78 5.68 -16.46
CA GLU A 170 -8.26 6.02 -17.80
C GLU A 170 -9.13 7.06 -18.50
N GLY A 171 -10.44 6.94 -18.40
CA GLY A 171 -11.40 7.92 -18.93
C GLY A 171 -11.23 9.30 -18.30
N LEU A 172 -11.10 9.35 -16.98
CA LEU A 172 -10.85 10.58 -16.24
C LEU A 172 -9.49 11.20 -16.61
N PHE A 173 -8.44 10.40 -16.76
CA PHE A 173 -7.12 10.91 -17.15
C PHE A 173 -7.10 11.40 -18.63
N ARG A 174 -7.87 10.78 -19.52
CA ARG A 174 -8.01 11.24 -20.92
C ARG A 174 -8.76 12.56 -21.03
N SER A 175 -9.68 12.83 -20.12
CA SER A 175 -10.45 14.08 -20.11
C SER A 175 -9.62 15.24 -19.54
N PRO A 176 -9.43 16.35 -20.29
CA PRO A 176 -8.54 17.45 -19.90
C PRO A 176 -8.84 18.01 -18.51
N GLY A 177 -10.08 18.39 -18.23
CA GLY A 177 -10.47 18.99 -16.94
C GLY A 177 -10.36 18.01 -15.75
N HIS A 178 -10.73 16.74 -15.96
CA HIS A 178 -10.57 15.72 -14.91
C HIS A 178 -9.08 15.40 -14.66
N ARG A 179 -8.26 15.36 -15.71
CA ARG A 179 -6.81 15.20 -15.61
C ARG A 179 -6.16 16.35 -14.84
N GLU A 180 -6.65 17.58 -15.03
CA GLU A 180 -6.19 18.76 -14.28
C GLU A 180 -6.45 18.59 -12.77
N ASN A 181 -7.64 18.11 -12.36
CA ASN A 181 -7.93 17.78 -10.97
C ASN A 181 -7.03 16.65 -10.44
N LEU A 182 -6.85 15.57 -11.21
CA LEU A 182 -5.99 14.45 -10.82
C LEU A 182 -4.54 14.90 -10.57
N MET A 183 -4.05 15.88 -11.35
CA MET A 183 -2.68 16.37 -11.29
C MET A 183 -2.51 17.66 -10.46
N ASN A 184 -3.58 18.16 -9.85
CA ASN A 184 -3.51 19.37 -9.03
C ASN A 184 -2.67 19.12 -7.76
N ALA A 185 -1.58 19.88 -7.60
CA ALA A 185 -0.66 19.78 -6.48
C ALA A 185 -1.21 20.43 -5.19
N ASP A 186 -2.32 21.17 -5.29
CA ASP A 186 -2.97 21.81 -4.14
C ASP A 186 -3.81 20.83 -3.33
N PHE A 187 -4.08 19.63 -3.82
CA PHE A 187 -4.81 18.62 -3.08
C PHE A 187 -3.87 17.70 -2.30
N ASP A 188 -4.20 17.44 -1.04
CA ASP A 188 -3.47 16.57 -0.12
C ASP A 188 -4.27 15.30 0.21
N GLU A 189 -5.62 15.40 0.14
CA GLU A 189 -6.54 14.37 0.56
C GLU A 189 -7.57 14.07 -0.54
N VAL A 190 -8.12 12.86 -0.47
CA VAL A 190 -9.18 12.43 -1.37
C VAL A 190 -10.17 11.52 -0.65
N GLY A 191 -11.43 11.59 -1.06
CA GLY A 191 -12.42 10.55 -0.82
C GLY A 191 -12.85 9.96 -2.16
N ILE A 192 -12.88 8.65 -2.23
CA ILE A 192 -13.33 7.93 -3.43
C ILE A 192 -14.53 7.08 -3.05
N GLY A 193 -15.60 7.17 -3.84
CA GLY A 193 -16.77 6.33 -3.70
C GLY A 193 -16.99 5.56 -4.99
N VAL A 194 -16.64 4.27 -5.00
CA VAL A 194 -16.91 3.34 -6.11
C VAL A 194 -18.13 2.50 -5.74
N ARG A 195 -19.23 2.72 -6.45
CA ARG A 195 -20.53 2.09 -6.17
C ARG A 195 -21.04 1.34 -7.39
N SER A 196 -21.67 0.21 -7.17
CA SER A 196 -22.29 -0.56 -8.24
C SER A 196 -23.81 -0.61 -8.07
N GLY A 197 -24.52 -0.48 -9.19
CA GLY A 197 -25.98 -0.51 -9.19
C GLY A 197 -26.52 -0.52 -10.60
N VAL A 198 -27.85 -0.39 -10.71
CA VAL A 198 -28.49 -0.18 -12.01
C VAL A 198 -28.49 1.31 -12.28
N PHE A 199 -28.08 1.70 -13.48
CA PHE A 199 -28.16 3.06 -13.99
C PHE A 199 -28.95 3.07 -15.31
N THR A 200 -30.05 3.82 -15.32
CA THR A 200 -30.97 3.86 -16.46
C THR A 200 -30.63 5.04 -17.35
N VAL A 201 -30.39 4.77 -18.62
CA VAL A 201 -30.13 5.82 -19.61
C VAL A 201 -31.24 5.81 -20.65
N THR A 202 -31.87 6.97 -20.81
CA THR A 202 -32.87 7.20 -21.88
C THR A 202 -32.24 8.02 -22.99
N ASN A 203 -32.30 7.53 -24.20
CA ASN A 203 -31.83 8.27 -25.36
C ASN A 203 -32.92 9.30 -25.75
N ASP A 204 -32.60 10.57 -25.60
CA ASP A 204 -33.53 11.69 -25.82
C ASP A 204 -34.08 11.77 -27.27
N THR A 205 -33.36 11.23 -28.25
CA THR A 205 -33.78 11.26 -29.67
C THR A 205 -34.78 10.14 -30.00
N THR A 206 -34.53 8.94 -29.43
CA THR A 206 -35.35 7.74 -29.76
C THR A 206 -36.36 7.37 -28.69
N GLY A 207 -36.25 7.94 -27.48
CA GLY A 207 -37.02 7.54 -26.29
C GLY A 207 -36.66 6.15 -25.76
N LEU A 208 -35.66 5.47 -26.34
CA LEU A 208 -35.23 4.14 -25.89
C LEU A 208 -34.52 4.24 -24.53
N THR A 209 -35.01 3.44 -23.60
CA THR A 209 -34.46 3.31 -22.25
C THR A 209 -33.66 2.02 -22.13
N VAL A 210 -32.45 2.10 -21.61
CA VAL A 210 -31.58 0.95 -21.36
C VAL A 210 -31.11 0.99 -19.89
N ASN A 211 -31.26 -0.14 -19.21
CA ASN A 211 -30.74 -0.35 -17.86
C ASN A 211 -29.34 -0.98 -17.95
N TYR A 212 -28.36 -0.31 -17.37
CA TYR A 212 -26.99 -0.80 -17.27
C TYR A 212 -26.70 -1.29 -15.85
N ASN A 213 -26.03 -2.42 -15.74
CA ASN A 213 -25.30 -2.77 -14.52
C ASN A 213 -24.05 -1.90 -14.52
N ALA A 214 -24.05 -0.87 -13.71
CA ALA A 214 -23.08 0.21 -13.74
C ALA A 214 -22.17 0.20 -12.52
N VAL A 215 -20.97 0.73 -12.70
CA VAL A 215 -20.10 1.27 -11.65
C VAL A 215 -20.16 2.78 -11.76
N MET A 216 -20.35 3.44 -10.63
CA MET A 216 -20.41 4.90 -10.49
C MET A 216 -19.32 5.34 -9.53
N THR A 217 -18.44 6.22 -9.99
CA THR A 217 -17.30 6.70 -9.22
C THR A 217 -17.38 8.21 -9.00
N THR A 218 -17.20 8.62 -7.74
CA THR A 218 -16.96 10.02 -7.35
C THR A 218 -15.59 10.10 -6.67
N GLN A 219 -14.79 11.09 -7.07
CA GLN A 219 -13.51 11.46 -6.45
C GLN A 219 -13.65 12.87 -5.87
N ASN A 220 -13.69 12.99 -4.55
CA ASN A 220 -13.71 14.27 -3.83
C ASN A 220 -12.30 14.63 -3.37
N PHE A 221 -11.64 15.57 -4.03
CA PHE A 221 -10.32 16.08 -3.68
C PHE A 221 -10.44 17.23 -2.69
N ALA A 222 -9.52 17.30 -1.73
CA ALA A 222 -9.48 18.41 -0.79
C ALA A 222 -8.07 18.70 -0.27
N ARG A 223 -7.92 19.91 0.25
CA ARG A 223 -6.89 20.36 1.19
C ARG A 223 -7.54 21.20 2.26
N SER A 224 -7.12 21.01 3.52
CA SER A 224 -7.56 21.85 4.63
C SER A 224 -6.52 21.88 5.74
N ALA A 225 -6.35 23.03 6.39
CA ALA A 225 -5.51 23.14 7.58
C ALA A 225 -6.12 22.44 8.83
N SER A 226 -7.33 21.89 8.73
CA SER A 226 -7.94 21.09 9.80
C SER A 226 -7.32 19.69 9.92
N THR A 227 -6.74 19.17 8.84
CA THR A 227 -6.05 17.87 8.85
C THR A 227 -4.61 18.04 9.30
N PRO A 228 -4.16 17.33 10.33
CA PRO A 228 -2.76 17.33 10.68
C PRO A 228 -1.95 16.65 9.57
N GLY A 229 -1.01 17.34 8.98
CA GLY A 229 -0.18 16.81 7.91
C GLY A 229 1.25 17.27 7.99
N PRO A 230 2.13 16.77 7.12
CA PRO A 230 1.91 15.83 6.02
C PRO A 230 1.59 14.41 6.49
N LEU A 231 1.00 13.61 5.60
CA LEU A 231 0.63 12.23 5.88
C LEU A 231 1.67 11.27 5.29
N VAL A 232 1.99 10.20 6.04
CA VAL A 232 2.64 8.99 5.54
C VAL A 232 1.52 8.00 5.21
N LEU A 233 1.48 7.52 3.99
CA LEU A 233 0.44 6.64 3.48
C LEU A 233 1.01 5.49 2.66
N GLY A 234 0.20 4.50 2.35
CA GLY A 234 0.58 3.38 1.50
C GLY A 234 -0.39 2.24 1.54
N VAL A 235 -0.03 1.14 0.90
CA VAL A 235 -0.76 -0.12 0.91
C VAL A 235 0.17 -1.26 1.30
N VAL A 236 -0.33 -2.17 2.14
CA VAL A 236 0.32 -3.45 2.45
C VAL A 236 -0.42 -4.51 1.66
N TYR A 237 0.27 -5.19 0.77
CA TYR A 237 -0.35 -6.15 -0.14
C TYR A 237 0.58 -7.32 -0.47
N ARG A 238 -0.03 -8.40 -0.97
CA ARG A 238 0.69 -9.54 -1.53
C ARG A 238 0.45 -9.56 -3.03
N ASP A 239 1.43 -9.16 -3.77
CA ASP A 239 1.46 -9.20 -5.22
C ASP A 239 1.35 -10.67 -5.69
N ALA A 240 0.13 -11.10 -5.98
CA ALA A 240 -0.18 -12.49 -6.30
C ALA A 240 -0.07 -12.78 -7.81
N ASP A 241 -0.27 -11.77 -8.63
CA ASP A 241 -0.17 -11.86 -10.09
C ASP A 241 1.23 -11.46 -10.62
N GLY A 242 2.08 -10.86 -9.77
CA GLY A 242 3.47 -10.56 -10.06
C GLY A 242 3.68 -9.31 -10.90
N ASP A 243 2.69 -8.42 -10.97
CA ASP A 243 2.76 -7.20 -11.78
C ASP A 243 3.42 -6.01 -11.05
N GLY A 244 3.69 -6.15 -9.74
CA GLY A 244 4.31 -5.12 -8.90
C GLY A 244 3.38 -3.99 -8.50
N PHE A 245 2.07 -4.14 -8.73
CA PHE A 245 1.05 -3.16 -8.44
C PHE A 245 -0.08 -3.77 -7.59
N TYR A 246 -0.86 -2.94 -6.89
CA TYR A 246 -1.98 -3.42 -6.09
C TYR A 246 -3.17 -3.81 -6.95
N THR A 247 -3.66 -5.02 -6.78
CA THR A 247 -4.92 -5.53 -7.36
C THR A 247 -5.93 -5.86 -6.24
N PRO A 248 -7.26 -5.56 -6.42
CA PRO A 248 -8.28 -5.93 -5.45
C PRO A 248 -8.24 -7.40 -5.06
N GLY A 249 -8.13 -7.67 -3.74
CA GLY A 249 -7.94 -8.99 -3.17
C GLY A 249 -6.53 -9.27 -2.65
N GLU A 250 -5.56 -8.45 -2.98
CA GLU A 250 -4.17 -8.58 -2.52
C GLU A 250 -3.89 -7.87 -1.21
N GLY A 251 -4.71 -6.88 -0.86
CA GLY A 251 -4.54 -6.08 0.34
C GLY A 251 -4.53 -6.90 1.62
N LEU A 252 -3.67 -6.53 2.55
CA LEU A 252 -3.54 -7.20 3.84
C LEU A 252 -4.09 -6.33 4.96
N ALA A 253 -5.24 -6.77 5.50
CA ALA A 253 -5.91 -6.09 6.61
C ALA A 253 -5.25 -6.35 7.97
N GLY A 254 -5.35 -5.39 8.88
CA GLY A 254 -4.99 -5.55 10.28
C GLY A 254 -3.49 -5.49 10.58
N VAL A 255 -2.66 -5.09 9.60
CA VAL A 255 -1.23 -4.85 9.83
C VAL A 255 -1.07 -3.54 10.59
N THR A 256 -0.38 -3.60 11.72
CA THR A 256 0.00 -2.40 12.48
C THR A 256 1.18 -1.72 11.79
N VAL A 257 1.03 -0.43 11.51
CA VAL A 257 2.03 0.43 10.89
C VAL A 257 2.47 1.45 11.92
N GLN A 258 3.62 1.18 12.55
CA GLN A 258 4.13 1.91 13.71
C GLN A 258 5.33 2.75 13.34
N PRO A 259 5.23 4.11 13.36
CA PRO A 259 6.41 4.96 13.24
C PRO A 259 7.26 4.92 14.51
N ALA A 260 8.58 5.09 14.36
CA ALA A 260 9.52 5.17 15.49
C ALA A 260 9.36 6.45 16.32
N ALA A 261 8.70 7.48 15.77
CA ALA A 261 8.42 8.74 16.42
C ALA A 261 7.09 9.34 15.95
N GLY A 262 6.40 10.07 16.81
CA GLY A 262 5.14 10.71 16.51
C GLY A 262 4.01 10.28 17.44
N ASN A 263 2.84 10.90 17.26
CA ASN A 263 1.69 10.69 18.12
C ASN A 263 0.70 9.66 17.55
N TYR A 264 0.84 9.30 16.28
CA TYR A 264 -0.10 8.47 15.56
C TYR A 264 0.55 7.21 15.01
N TYR A 265 -0.22 6.13 14.96
CA TYR A 265 0.06 4.92 14.22
C TYR A 265 -1.17 4.56 13.38
N ALA A 266 -1.03 3.65 12.44
CA ALA A 266 -2.14 3.15 11.66
C ALA A 266 -2.29 1.63 11.77
N VAL A 267 -3.48 1.15 11.41
CA VAL A 267 -3.76 -0.26 11.14
C VAL A 267 -4.34 -0.31 9.73
N THR A 268 -3.84 -1.21 8.91
CA THR A 268 -4.32 -1.32 7.53
C THR A 268 -5.79 -1.67 7.48
N SER A 269 -6.53 -0.99 6.58
CA SER A 269 -7.93 -1.25 6.27
C SER A 269 -8.15 -2.64 5.66
N THR A 270 -9.39 -3.01 5.40
CA THR A 270 -9.72 -4.28 4.73
C THR A 270 -9.10 -4.42 3.35
N SER A 271 -8.83 -3.32 2.66
CA SER A 271 -8.14 -3.26 1.37
C SER A 271 -6.61 -3.15 1.47
N GLY A 272 -6.04 -3.16 2.68
CA GLY A 272 -4.60 -3.06 2.91
C GLY A 272 -4.05 -1.65 3.01
N GLY A 273 -4.84 -0.62 2.71
CA GLY A 273 -4.44 0.78 2.78
C GLY A 273 -4.22 1.28 4.20
N PHE A 274 -3.38 2.30 4.35
CA PHE A 274 -3.14 3.01 5.61
C PHE A 274 -2.71 4.46 5.36
N ALA A 275 -2.95 5.32 6.37
CA ALA A 275 -2.32 6.63 6.46
C ALA A 275 -2.20 7.05 7.93
N PHE A 276 -1.23 7.92 8.24
CA PHE A 276 -1.10 8.59 9.53
C PHE A 276 -0.31 9.90 9.39
N PRO A 277 -0.59 10.91 10.25
CA PRO A 277 0.17 12.16 10.27
C PRO A 277 1.62 11.96 10.68
N ALA A 278 2.55 12.48 9.88
CA ALA A 278 3.96 12.51 10.23
C ALA A 278 4.22 13.49 11.39
N SER A 279 5.21 13.18 12.22
CA SER A 279 5.60 14.04 13.35
C SER A 279 6.53 15.19 12.95
N ALA A 280 7.03 15.19 11.73
CA ALA A 280 7.96 16.17 11.18
C ALA A 280 7.78 16.30 9.67
N THR A 281 8.25 17.40 9.13
CA THR A 281 8.19 17.76 7.72
C THR A 281 9.52 17.58 6.99
N ALA A 282 10.50 16.98 7.65
CA ALA A 282 11.82 16.69 7.08
C ALA A 282 12.54 15.61 7.90
N GLY A 283 13.57 15.03 7.29
CA GLY A 283 14.38 14.00 7.91
C GLY A 283 13.97 12.59 7.54
N SER A 284 14.42 11.61 8.32
CA SER A 284 14.12 10.19 8.09
C SER A 284 13.26 9.65 9.24
N LEU A 285 12.23 8.91 8.90
CA LEU A 285 11.34 8.23 9.84
C LEU A 285 11.39 6.71 9.56
N THR A 286 11.71 5.93 10.59
CA THR A 286 11.55 4.48 10.50
C THR A 286 10.09 4.12 10.77
N VAL A 287 9.49 3.36 9.87
CA VAL A 287 8.14 2.81 9.99
C VAL A 287 8.24 1.29 10.07
N THR A 288 7.62 0.69 11.09
CA THR A 288 7.63 -0.76 11.32
C THR A 288 6.25 -1.34 11.08
N PHE A 289 6.19 -2.33 10.23
CA PHE A 289 5.01 -3.12 9.90
C PHE A 289 5.02 -4.41 10.70
N SER A 290 3.91 -4.76 11.34
CA SER A 290 3.79 -5.99 12.13
C SER A 290 2.35 -6.49 12.19
N GLY A 291 2.15 -7.80 12.33
CA GLY A 291 0.83 -8.39 12.45
C GLY A 291 0.54 -9.44 11.39
N PRO A 292 -0.71 -9.56 10.92
CA PRO A 292 -1.11 -10.61 9.99
C PRO A 292 -0.23 -10.68 8.74
N GLY A 293 0.11 -11.89 8.31
CA GLY A 293 0.92 -12.13 7.10
C GLY A 293 2.42 -11.84 7.24
N LEU A 294 2.86 -11.27 8.37
CA LEU A 294 4.27 -10.98 8.66
C LEU A 294 4.75 -11.88 9.80
N ALA A 295 5.62 -12.83 9.49
CA ALA A 295 6.21 -13.73 10.49
C ALA A 295 7.17 -13.02 11.45
N VAL A 296 7.76 -11.92 11.00
CA VAL A 296 8.58 -10.98 11.76
C VAL A 296 8.22 -9.55 11.36
N PRO A 297 8.41 -8.55 12.25
CA PRO A 297 8.23 -7.15 11.87
C PRO A 297 9.19 -6.74 10.74
N VAL A 298 8.68 -5.94 9.81
CA VAL A 298 9.46 -5.36 8.70
C VAL A 298 9.56 -3.86 8.91
N SER A 299 10.76 -3.30 8.82
CA SER A 299 10.99 -1.86 8.95
C SER A 299 11.40 -1.23 7.63
N ARG A 300 10.89 -0.03 7.36
CA ARG A 300 11.25 0.82 6.21
C ARG A 300 11.67 2.20 6.70
N SER A 301 12.66 2.76 6.04
CA SER A 301 13.05 4.16 6.24
C SER A 301 12.31 5.02 5.22
N VAL A 302 11.61 6.05 5.71
CA VAL A 302 10.83 6.99 4.91
C VAL A 302 11.50 8.36 5.01
N THR A 303 11.80 8.99 3.88
CA THR A 303 12.26 10.38 3.86
C THR A 303 11.04 11.28 3.93
N LEU A 304 10.93 12.03 5.03
CA LEU A 304 9.86 12.99 5.23
C LEU A 304 10.08 14.26 4.42
N SER A 305 8.98 14.86 4.00
CA SER A 305 8.93 16.13 3.27
C SER A 305 7.75 16.97 3.79
N PRO A 306 7.65 18.26 3.43
CA PRO A 306 6.50 19.10 3.79
C PRO A 306 5.18 18.66 3.15
N VAL A 307 5.18 17.64 2.30
CA VAL A 307 4.02 17.08 1.61
C VAL A 307 3.90 15.59 1.92
N ASN A 308 2.77 15.00 1.59
CA ASN A 308 2.51 13.57 1.79
C ASN A 308 3.59 12.67 1.16
N VAL A 309 3.86 11.55 1.82
CA VAL A 309 4.86 10.57 1.39
C VAL A 309 4.24 9.17 1.36
N LYS A 310 4.43 8.45 0.25
CA LYS A 310 3.93 7.09 0.07
C LYS A 310 5.03 6.06 0.37
N VAL A 311 4.67 5.02 1.13
CA VAL A 311 5.51 3.86 1.39
C VAL A 311 4.63 2.60 1.38
N ASP A 312 4.79 1.78 0.38
CA ASP A 312 4.10 0.51 0.27
C ASP A 312 4.93 -0.62 0.90
N LEU A 313 4.26 -1.71 1.20
CA LEU A 313 4.90 -2.97 1.58
C LEU A 313 4.32 -4.10 0.72
N ASN A 314 5.08 -4.53 -0.29
CA ASN A 314 4.78 -5.72 -1.07
C ASN A 314 5.38 -6.96 -0.37
N LEU A 315 4.51 -7.85 0.14
CA LEU A 315 4.97 -9.02 0.90
C LEU A 315 5.69 -10.05 0.05
N ALA A 316 5.52 -10.03 -1.26
CA ALA A 316 6.22 -10.92 -2.17
C ALA A 316 7.68 -10.50 -2.43
N GLN A 317 7.96 -9.19 -2.34
CA GLN A 317 9.26 -8.61 -2.70
C GLN A 317 9.99 -8.00 -1.50
N ASP A 318 9.26 -7.36 -0.60
CA ASP A 318 9.81 -6.50 0.44
C ASP A 318 10.12 -7.20 1.76
N VAL A 319 9.65 -8.44 1.95
CA VAL A 319 9.91 -9.22 3.18
C VAL A 319 11.24 -9.95 3.02
N PRO A 320 12.29 -9.56 3.76
CA PRO A 320 13.58 -10.20 3.62
C PRO A 320 13.56 -11.61 4.17
N LEU A 321 14.34 -12.50 3.51
CA LEU A 321 14.65 -13.80 4.09
C LEU A 321 15.52 -13.59 5.33
N THR A 322 15.07 -14.09 6.49
CA THR A 322 15.74 -13.82 7.76
C THR A 322 15.74 -15.04 8.68
N PHE A 323 16.83 -15.26 9.39
CA PHE A 323 16.86 -16.17 10.52
C PHE A 323 16.16 -15.50 11.72
N VAL A 324 15.13 -16.16 12.28
CA VAL A 324 14.33 -15.56 13.36
C VAL A 324 15.17 -15.48 14.64
N PRO A 325 15.44 -14.29 15.20
CA PRO A 325 16.19 -14.16 16.44
C PRO A 325 15.53 -14.94 17.58
N GLY A 326 16.35 -15.63 18.37
CA GLY A 326 15.87 -16.43 19.50
C GLY A 326 15.28 -17.79 19.15
N SER A 327 15.20 -18.16 17.87
CA SER A 327 14.71 -19.50 17.45
C SER A 327 15.81 -20.57 17.44
N PHE A 328 17.04 -20.17 17.58
CA PHE A 328 18.19 -21.09 17.56
C PHE A 328 18.18 -22.02 18.77
N GLY A 329 18.39 -23.31 18.53
CA GLY A 329 18.39 -24.28 19.61
C GLY A 329 18.82 -25.67 19.18
N LEU A 330 18.87 -26.58 20.14
CA LEU A 330 19.11 -27.99 19.89
C LEU A 330 17.84 -28.80 20.17
N THR A 331 17.59 -29.79 19.34
CA THR A 331 16.57 -30.82 19.63
C THR A 331 17.06 -31.75 20.74
N ALA A 332 16.18 -32.61 21.26
CA ALA A 332 16.54 -33.65 22.21
C ALA A 332 17.63 -34.60 21.64
N SER A 333 17.68 -34.77 20.31
CA SER A 333 18.67 -35.54 19.57
C SER A 333 19.97 -34.76 19.31
N LYS A 334 20.14 -33.58 19.94
CA LYS A 334 21.29 -32.69 19.73
C LYS A 334 21.48 -32.21 18.27
N GLN A 335 20.40 -32.17 17.52
CA GLN A 335 20.36 -31.59 16.18
C GLN A 335 20.10 -30.08 16.27
N PHE A 336 20.83 -29.28 15.51
CA PHE A 336 20.63 -27.85 15.48
C PHE A 336 19.34 -27.49 14.73
N ARG A 337 18.56 -26.59 15.29
CA ARG A 337 17.34 -26.08 14.68
C ARG A 337 17.26 -24.57 14.77
N PHE A 338 16.55 -23.96 13.82
CA PHE A 338 16.23 -22.55 13.77
C PHE A 338 14.97 -22.32 12.93
N ASP A 339 14.33 -21.17 13.11
CA ASP A 339 13.27 -20.73 12.24
C ASP A 339 13.82 -19.77 11.18
N LEU A 340 13.35 -19.94 9.94
CA LEU A 340 13.60 -19.07 8.81
C LEU A 340 12.29 -18.38 8.45
N ALA A 341 12.29 -17.05 8.35
CA ALA A 341 11.16 -16.23 7.93
C ALA A 341 11.47 -15.52 6.61
N GLY A 342 10.42 -15.22 5.84
CA GLY A 342 10.53 -14.54 4.55
C GLY A 342 9.16 -14.42 3.86
N PRO A 343 9.10 -14.18 2.55
CA PRO A 343 7.84 -14.04 1.83
C PRO A 343 6.97 -15.28 1.95
N VAL A 344 5.68 -15.11 2.16
CA VAL A 344 4.72 -16.22 2.34
C VAL A 344 4.63 -17.05 1.06
N GLY A 345 4.82 -18.37 1.21
CA GLY A 345 4.79 -19.31 0.08
C GLY A 345 6.08 -19.40 -0.70
N ALA A 346 7.04 -18.51 -0.47
CA ALA A 346 8.34 -18.57 -1.11
C ALA A 346 9.11 -19.84 -0.73
N ARG A 347 10.03 -20.26 -1.61
CA ARG A 347 10.92 -21.38 -1.37
C ARG A 347 12.30 -20.86 -1.02
N ALA A 348 12.91 -21.40 0.02
CA ALA A 348 14.25 -21.05 0.45
C ALA A 348 15.15 -22.29 0.44
N ARG A 349 16.29 -22.21 -0.25
CA ARG A 349 17.35 -23.19 -0.15
C ARG A 349 18.24 -22.82 1.03
N VAL A 350 18.36 -23.72 2.01
CA VAL A 350 19.27 -23.60 3.14
C VAL A 350 20.51 -24.40 2.87
N GLU A 351 21.66 -23.80 3.12
CA GLU A 351 22.97 -24.40 2.94
C GLU A 351 23.78 -24.27 4.24
N PHE A 352 24.73 -25.18 4.42
CA PHE A 352 25.65 -25.15 5.55
C PHE A 352 27.11 -25.28 5.08
N SER A 353 28.01 -24.76 5.91
CA SER A 353 29.44 -24.83 5.69
C SER A 353 30.21 -24.98 7.02
N SER A 354 31.32 -25.71 7.01
CA SER A 354 32.24 -25.84 8.14
C SER A 354 33.43 -24.89 8.03
N ASP A 355 33.70 -24.35 6.84
CA ASP A 355 34.90 -23.57 6.51
C ASP A 355 34.59 -22.19 5.90
N LEU A 356 33.29 -21.84 5.72
CA LEU A 356 32.77 -20.63 5.02
C LEU A 356 33.20 -20.56 3.52
N GLY A 357 33.92 -21.52 3.04
CA GLY A 357 34.36 -21.58 1.62
C GLY A 357 33.50 -22.51 0.80
N THR A 358 33.20 -23.69 1.34
CA THR A 358 32.42 -24.72 0.65
C THR A 358 31.04 -24.86 1.27
N TRP A 359 29.99 -24.64 0.47
CA TRP A 359 28.60 -24.70 0.91
C TRP A 359 27.92 -25.94 0.37
N GLN A 360 27.21 -26.66 1.24
CA GLN A 360 26.42 -27.84 0.92
C GLN A 360 24.96 -27.59 1.19
N THR A 361 24.10 -28.03 0.28
CA THR A 361 22.64 -27.87 0.47
C THR A 361 22.14 -28.75 1.61
N LEU A 362 21.52 -28.12 2.61
CA LEU A 362 20.80 -28.81 3.68
C LEU A 362 19.41 -29.27 3.21
N GLY A 363 18.71 -28.40 2.50
CA GLY A 363 17.39 -28.67 1.94
C GLY A 363 16.76 -27.42 1.32
N THR A 364 15.62 -27.62 0.65
CA THR A 364 14.76 -26.55 0.16
C THR A 364 13.44 -26.60 0.93
N TYR A 365 13.02 -25.47 1.49
CA TYR A 365 11.89 -25.36 2.40
C TYR A 365 10.91 -24.34 1.87
N THR A 366 9.59 -24.62 2.01
CA THR A 366 8.55 -23.66 1.68
C THR A 366 8.15 -22.90 2.94
N LEU A 367 8.13 -21.57 2.86
CA LEU A 367 7.79 -20.68 3.96
C LEU A 367 6.26 -20.55 4.10
N ASN A 368 5.61 -21.64 4.53
CA ASN A 368 4.17 -21.65 4.76
C ASN A 368 3.81 -20.65 5.87
N GLY A 369 2.95 -19.66 5.55
CA GLY A 369 2.65 -18.58 6.49
C GLY A 369 3.84 -17.63 6.75
N GLY A 370 4.83 -17.58 5.85
CA GLY A 370 5.99 -16.70 5.97
C GLY A 370 7.11 -17.23 6.88
N LYS A 371 6.99 -18.48 7.37
CA LYS A 371 7.99 -19.07 8.28
C LYS A 371 8.09 -20.58 8.09
N VAL A 372 9.28 -21.13 8.36
CA VAL A 372 9.53 -22.58 8.44
C VAL A 372 10.58 -22.87 9.51
N THR A 373 10.39 -23.97 10.25
CA THR A 373 11.44 -24.50 11.14
C THR A 373 12.36 -25.43 10.35
N VAL A 374 13.64 -25.13 10.36
CA VAL A 374 14.71 -25.93 9.74
C VAL A 374 15.43 -26.69 10.84
N THR A 375 15.65 -27.98 10.63
CA THR A 375 16.46 -28.84 11.53
C THR A 375 17.57 -29.46 10.70
N ASP A 376 18.82 -29.30 11.13
CA ASP A 376 19.94 -30.04 10.56
C ASP A 376 19.87 -31.51 11.04
N PRO A 377 19.73 -32.49 10.13
CA PRO A 377 19.56 -33.88 10.52
C PRO A 377 20.79 -34.46 11.19
N GLN A 378 21.97 -33.85 11.07
CA GLN A 378 23.16 -34.31 11.72
C GLN A 378 23.29 -33.75 13.14
N SER A 379 23.69 -34.58 14.08
CA SER A 379 24.04 -34.14 15.44
C SER A 379 25.23 -33.22 15.39
N LEU A 380 25.18 -32.14 16.18
CA LEU A 380 26.23 -31.11 16.20
C LEU A 380 27.49 -31.69 16.83
N GLN A 381 28.48 -31.97 16.03
CA GLN A 381 29.81 -32.43 16.47
C GLN A 381 30.93 -31.43 16.12
N ALA A 382 30.64 -30.43 15.27
CA ALA A 382 31.56 -29.43 14.82
C ALA A 382 30.87 -28.10 14.54
N ARG A 383 31.68 -27.06 14.41
CA ARG A 383 31.17 -25.71 14.02
C ARG A 383 30.56 -25.79 12.61
N ARG A 384 29.34 -25.23 12.47
CA ARG A 384 28.66 -25.03 11.18
C ARG A 384 28.13 -23.62 11.07
N SER A 385 28.24 -23.07 9.89
CA SER A 385 27.60 -21.83 9.46
C SER A 385 26.45 -22.18 8.53
N TYR A 386 25.39 -21.39 8.56
CA TYR A 386 24.21 -21.58 7.72
C TYR A 386 23.93 -20.32 6.92
N ARG A 387 23.49 -20.50 5.68
CA ARG A 387 22.95 -19.43 4.86
C ARG A 387 21.66 -19.91 4.20
N ALA A 388 20.81 -18.97 3.81
CA ALA A 388 19.57 -19.26 3.10
C ALA A 388 19.41 -18.30 1.92
N VAL A 389 18.87 -18.81 0.82
CA VAL A 389 18.68 -18.09 -0.44
C VAL A 389 17.28 -18.39 -0.96
N LEU A 390 16.54 -17.37 -1.39
CA LEU A 390 15.27 -17.58 -2.11
C LEU A 390 15.55 -18.28 -3.43
N VAL A 391 14.70 -19.24 -3.78
CA VAL A 391 14.80 -20.00 -5.03
C VAL A 391 13.44 -20.02 -5.73
N PRO A 392 13.43 -20.07 -7.07
CA PRO A 392 12.20 -20.14 -7.86
C PRO A 392 11.27 -21.31 -7.48
#